data_0aec64c4a65d2fd4751082d4eb643eb0
#
_entry.id   0aec64c4a65d2fd4751082d4eb643eb0
#
_cell.length_a   1.000
_cell.length_b   1.000
_cell.length_c   1.000
_cell.angle_alpha   90.00
_cell.angle_beta   90.00
_cell.angle_gamma   90.00
#
_symmetry.space_group_name_H-M   'P 1'
#
loop_
_entity.id
_entity.type
_entity.pdbx_description
1 polymer ?
#
loop_
_entity_poly.entity_id
_entity_poly.type
_entity_poly.pdbx_seq_one_letter_code
_entity_poly.pdbx_strand_id
1 'polypeptide(L)'
;MEDLRLAAGRADGKLMEKDVYILAIESSCDETAAAVVKNGREVLSNVIYSQIALHTEYGGVVPEIASRKHIEKINQVIEKALADAAKTLSDMNAIAVTYGPGLVGALLVGVSVAKAISFASGIPLVGIHHIEGHISANYIEHKELEPPFLSLVVSGGHSHLVMVKDYGEYEIIGRARDDAAGEAFD
;
A
#
# COMPACT_ATOMS: atom_id res chain seq x y z
N MET A 1 4.50 -18.65 -0.84
CA MET A 1 4.91 -17.55 0.04
C MET A 1 6.44 -17.38 0.11
N GLU A 2 7.20 -18.45 -0.05
CA GLU A 2 8.67 -18.41 -0.05
C GLU A 2 9.24 -17.70 -1.30
N ASP A 3 8.64 -17.89 -2.47
CA ASP A 3 9.10 -17.28 -3.73
C ASP A 3 8.90 -15.76 -3.82
N LEU A 4 7.93 -15.17 -3.09
CA LEU A 4 7.70 -13.72 -3.08
C LEU A 4 8.61 -13.00 -2.07
N ARG A 5 9.08 -13.68 -1.02
CA ARG A 5 10.11 -13.15 -0.12
C ARG A 5 11.47 -13.02 -0.81
N LEU A 6 11.76 -13.90 -1.77
CA LEU A 6 12.96 -13.82 -2.62
C LEU A 6 12.93 -12.66 -3.60
N ALA A 7 11.74 -12.20 -4.01
CA ALA A 7 11.59 -11.04 -4.91
C ALA A 7 11.76 -9.70 -4.21
N ALA A 8 11.54 -9.64 -2.89
CA ALA A 8 11.61 -8.39 -2.12
C ALA A 8 12.98 -8.10 -1.48
N GLY A 9 13.91 -9.00 -1.51
CA GLY A 9 15.14 -8.82 -0.76
C GLY A 9 16.32 -9.64 -1.22
N ARG A 10 17.11 -9.08 -2.12
CA ARG A 10 18.57 -9.14 -2.17
C ARG A 10 19.06 -8.45 -3.42
N ALA A 11 19.54 -7.25 -3.27
CA ALA A 11 20.36 -6.57 -4.25
C ALA A 11 21.85 -6.93 -4.07
N ASP A 12 22.17 -8.18 -3.91
CA ASP A 12 23.53 -8.62 -4.19
C ASP A 12 23.55 -8.94 -5.70
N GLY A 13 24.14 -8.03 -6.46
CA GLY A 13 24.32 -7.91 -7.90
C GLY A 13 24.48 -9.16 -8.76
N LYS A 14 23.70 -10.19 -8.56
CA LYS A 14 23.89 -11.43 -9.31
C LYS A 14 22.68 -12.37 -9.46
N LEU A 15 21.44 -11.97 -9.41
CA LEU A 15 20.29 -12.82 -9.79
C LEU A 15 18.98 -12.04 -9.92
N MET A 16 18.96 -10.98 -10.74
CA MET A 16 17.71 -10.44 -11.25
C MET A 16 17.74 -10.59 -12.77
N GLU A 17 17.53 -11.80 -13.27
CA GLU A 17 17.40 -12.04 -14.72
C GLU A 17 16.09 -11.48 -15.30
N LYS A 18 15.13 -11.06 -14.45
CA LYS A 18 13.85 -10.53 -14.91
C LYS A 18 13.31 -9.49 -13.93
N ASP A 19 12.95 -8.31 -14.44
CA ASP A 19 12.27 -7.27 -13.65
C ASP A 19 10.94 -7.79 -13.08
N VAL A 20 10.65 -7.43 -11.83
CA VAL A 20 9.42 -7.77 -11.12
C VAL A 20 8.52 -6.53 -11.05
N TYR A 21 7.32 -6.62 -11.59
CA TYR A 21 6.32 -5.56 -11.58
C TYR A 21 5.15 -5.94 -10.67
N ILE A 22 4.76 -5.03 -9.79
CA ILE A 22 3.66 -5.22 -8.84
C ILE A 22 2.63 -4.11 -9.04
N LEU A 23 1.37 -4.49 -9.23
CA LEU A 23 0.24 -3.57 -9.14
C LEU A 23 -0.20 -3.50 -7.68
N ALA A 24 -0.04 -2.33 -7.05
CA ALA A 24 -0.45 -2.07 -5.68
C ALA A 24 -1.77 -1.29 -5.65
N ILE A 25 -2.68 -1.66 -4.73
CA ILE A 25 -4.01 -1.06 -4.58
C ILE A 25 -4.23 -0.69 -3.11
N GLU A 26 -4.65 0.55 -2.87
CA GLU A 26 -4.96 1.09 -1.55
C GLU A 26 -6.36 1.73 -1.54
N SER A 27 -7.17 1.36 -0.53
CA SER A 27 -8.51 1.92 -0.32
C SER A 27 -8.92 1.91 1.16
N SER A 28 -7.97 2.04 2.08
CA SER A 28 -8.23 1.82 3.52
C SER A 28 -9.03 2.92 4.21
N CYS A 29 -9.07 4.13 3.67
CA CYS A 29 -9.76 5.27 4.29
C CYS A 29 -10.50 6.13 3.24
N ASP A 30 -9.95 7.26 2.85
CA ASP A 30 -10.58 8.27 1.99
C ASP A 30 -9.81 8.54 0.69
N GLU A 31 -8.73 7.83 0.44
CA GLU A 31 -8.04 7.81 -0.83
C GLU A 31 -8.20 6.47 -1.55
N THR A 32 -8.56 6.54 -2.84
CA THR A 32 -8.45 5.40 -3.76
C THR A 32 -7.14 5.54 -4.51
N ALA A 33 -6.19 4.65 -4.29
CA ALA A 33 -4.91 4.72 -4.98
C ALA A 33 -4.54 3.41 -5.66
N ALA A 34 -3.79 3.53 -6.78
CA ALA A 34 -3.10 2.42 -7.41
C ALA A 34 -1.75 2.87 -7.93
N ALA A 35 -0.76 1.99 -7.82
CA ALA A 35 0.61 2.22 -8.26
C ALA A 35 1.18 0.98 -8.97
N VAL A 36 2.07 1.20 -9.92
CA VAL A 36 2.93 0.15 -10.47
C VAL A 36 4.34 0.35 -9.94
N VAL A 37 4.83 -0.66 -9.24
CA VAL A 37 6.15 -0.64 -8.62
C VAL A 37 7.03 -1.70 -9.26
N LYS A 38 8.25 -1.32 -9.62
CA LYS A 38 9.26 -2.20 -10.18
C LYS A 38 10.32 -2.54 -9.14
N ASN A 39 10.61 -3.82 -8.99
CA ASN A 39 11.67 -4.34 -8.11
C ASN A 39 11.59 -3.84 -6.66
N GLY A 40 10.35 -3.54 -6.20
CA GLY A 40 10.06 -3.12 -4.83
C GLY A 40 10.51 -1.70 -4.45
N ARG A 41 11.18 -0.95 -5.33
CA ARG A 41 11.78 0.36 -5.01
C ARG A 41 11.57 1.45 -6.05
N GLU A 42 11.25 1.09 -7.29
CA GLU A 42 11.03 2.04 -8.38
C GLU A 42 9.53 2.18 -8.64
N VAL A 43 8.99 3.38 -8.39
CA VAL A 43 7.58 3.69 -8.67
C VAL A 43 7.47 4.16 -10.12
N LEU A 44 6.84 3.34 -10.96
CA LEU A 44 6.60 3.68 -12.37
C LEU A 44 5.37 4.56 -12.54
N SER A 45 4.37 4.37 -11.68
CA SER A 45 3.17 5.20 -11.61
C SER A 45 2.61 5.20 -10.20
N ASN A 46 1.95 6.31 -9.84
CA ASN A 46 1.18 6.44 -8.61
C ASN A 46 -0.02 7.35 -8.87
N VAL A 47 -1.20 6.78 -8.89
CA VAL A 47 -2.46 7.48 -9.15
C VAL A 47 -3.30 7.49 -7.89
N ILE A 48 -3.68 8.68 -7.45
CA ILE A 48 -4.46 8.89 -6.24
C ILE A 48 -5.72 9.68 -6.58
N TYR A 49 -6.86 9.17 -6.16
CA TYR A 49 -8.12 9.88 -6.11
C TYR A 49 -8.48 10.15 -4.65
N SER A 50 -8.34 11.40 -4.21
CA SER A 50 -8.64 11.81 -2.84
C SER A 50 -10.09 12.28 -2.70
N GLN A 51 -10.70 11.93 -1.58
CA GLN A 51 -12.05 12.32 -1.18
C GLN A 51 -12.05 13.44 -0.13
N ILE A 52 -10.89 14.03 0.20
CA ILE A 52 -10.74 15.06 1.24
C ILE A 52 -11.75 16.19 1.05
N ALA A 53 -11.87 16.74 -0.17
CA ALA A 53 -12.80 17.84 -0.45
C ALA A 53 -14.27 17.46 -0.14
N LEU A 54 -14.65 16.21 -0.44
CA LEU A 54 -15.99 15.70 -0.15
C LEU A 54 -16.22 15.58 1.37
N HIS A 55 -15.28 15.00 2.08
CA HIS A 55 -15.40 14.75 3.53
C HIS A 55 -15.28 16.02 4.38
N THR A 56 -14.61 17.05 3.87
CA THR A 56 -14.57 18.38 4.52
C THR A 56 -15.97 18.96 4.75
N GLU A 57 -16.90 18.72 3.81
CA GLU A 57 -18.30 19.18 3.95
C GLU A 57 -19.04 18.52 5.13
N TYR A 58 -18.57 17.35 5.58
CA TYR A 58 -19.15 16.60 6.70
C TYR A 58 -18.37 16.77 8.01
N GLY A 59 -17.29 17.53 8.00
CA GLY A 59 -16.42 17.71 9.17
C GLY A 59 -15.55 16.48 9.50
N GLY A 60 -15.40 15.53 8.58
CA GLY A 60 -14.60 14.33 8.76
C GLY A 60 -15.04 13.18 7.86
N VAL A 61 -14.32 12.08 7.88
CA VAL A 61 -14.58 10.93 7.00
C VAL A 61 -15.88 10.22 7.38
N VAL A 62 -16.80 10.08 6.41
CA VAL A 62 -18.04 9.31 6.53
C VAL A 62 -17.83 7.94 5.86
N PRO A 63 -17.73 6.83 6.62
CA PRO A 63 -17.33 5.53 6.10
C PRO A 63 -18.17 4.99 4.94
N GLU A 64 -19.50 5.21 4.98
CA GLU A 64 -20.39 4.75 3.91
C GLU A 64 -20.16 5.53 2.62
N ILE A 65 -19.99 6.84 2.71
CA ILE A 65 -19.68 7.71 1.56
C ILE A 65 -18.33 7.31 0.96
N ALA A 66 -17.32 7.12 1.81
CA ALA A 66 -16.00 6.68 1.37
C ALA A 66 -16.08 5.38 0.58
N SER A 67 -16.77 4.37 1.10
CA SER A 67 -16.92 3.07 0.43
C SER A 67 -17.56 3.19 -0.96
N ARG A 68 -18.62 4.00 -1.09
CA ARG A 68 -19.29 4.24 -2.37
C ARG A 68 -18.38 4.93 -3.39
N LYS A 69 -17.58 5.90 -2.92
CA LYS A 69 -16.62 6.60 -3.79
C LYS A 69 -15.49 5.71 -4.26
N HIS A 70 -15.00 4.80 -3.44
CA HIS A 70 -14.05 3.78 -3.88
C HIS A 70 -14.63 2.92 -5.01
N ILE A 71 -15.87 2.45 -4.91
CA ILE A 71 -16.54 1.66 -5.96
C ILE A 71 -16.59 2.44 -7.28
N GLU A 72 -16.90 3.74 -7.23
CA GLU A 72 -17.00 4.58 -8.42
C GLU A 72 -15.65 4.79 -9.12
N LYS A 73 -14.54 4.76 -8.36
CA LYS A 73 -13.23 5.26 -8.84
C LYS A 73 -12.17 4.19 -9.06
N ILE A 74 -12.25 3.07 -8.35
CA ILE A 74 -11.16 2.10 -8.29
C ILE A 74 -10.71 1.58 -9.66
N ASN A 75 -11.65 1.27 -10.56
CA ASN A 75 -11.30 0.78 -11.89
C ASN A 75 -10.54 1.84 -12.70
N GLN A 76 -11.03 3.09 -12.66
CA GLN A 76 -10.40 4.23 -13.37
C GLN A 76 -8.98 4.49 -12.85
N VAL A 77 -8.78 4.37 -11.53
CA VAL A 77 -7.48 4.57 -10.88
C VAL A 77 -6.51 3.46 -11.27
N ILE A 78 -6.96 2.20 -11.29
CA ILE A 78 -6.14 1.05 -11.72
C ILE A 78 -5.76 1.16 -13.19
N GLU A 79 -6.73 1.42 -14.07
CA GLU A 79 -6.50 1.57 -15.52
C GLU A 79 -5.49 2.69 -15.80
N LYS A 80 -5.67 3.83 -15.10
CA LYS A 80 -4.74 4.95 -15.24
C LYS A 80 -3.35 4.62 -14.72
N ALA A 81 -3.22 3.92 -13.60
CA ALA A 81 -1.92 3.52 -13.05
C ALA A 81 -1.16 2.62 -14.03
N LEU A 82 -1.83 1.65 -14.64
CA LEU A 82 -1.24 0.80 -15.67
C LEU A 82 -0.83 1.59 -16.91
N ALA A 83 -1.70 2.48 -17.39
CA ALA A 83 -1.43 3.31 -18.55
C ALA A 83 -0.23 4.26 -18.32
N ASP A 84 -0.19 4.96 -17.17
CA ASP A 84 0.90 5.87 -16.80
C ASP A 84 2.25 5.14 -16.67
N ALA A 85 2.23 3.86 -16.25
CA ALA A 85 3.41 3.00 -16.21
C ALA A 85 3.79 2.41 -17.59
N ALA A 86 3.01 2.64 -18.62
CA ALA A 86 3.12 1.96 -19.92
C ALA A 86 3.15 0.43 -19.77
N LYS A 87 2.27 -0.12 -18.92
CA LYS A 87 2.14 -1.54 -18.59
C LYS A 87 0.70 -2.01 -18.75
N THR A 88 0.57 -3.33 -18.84
CA THR A 88 -0.72 -4.04 -18.85
C THR A 88 -0.78 -5.02 -17.68
N LEU A 89 -1.94 -5.58 -17.39
CA LEU A 89 -2.07 -6.62 -16.35
C LEU A 89 -1.17 -7.83 -16.62
N SER A 90 -0.96 -8.18 -17.89
CA SER A 90 -0.11 -9.33 -18.26
C SER A 90 1.38 -9.12 -17.95
N ASP A 91 1.81 -7.88 -17.70
CA ASP A 91 3.18 -7.57 -17.30
C ASP A 91 3.39 -7.73 -15.78
N MET A 92 2.31 -7.84 -15.00
CA MET A 92 2.39 -7.88 -13.55
C MET A 92 2.77 -9.27 -13.03
N ASN A 93 3.67 -9.30 -12.06
CA ASN A 93 4.11 -10.51 -11.38
C ASN A 93 3.32 -10.78 -10.10
N ALA A 94 2.76 -9.72 -9.48
CA ALA A 94 1.89 -9.82 -8.32
C ALA A 94 0.92 -8.63 -8.26
N ILE A 95 -0.20 -8.83 -7.52
CA ILE A 95 -1.14 -7.79 -7.12
C ILE A 95 -1.02 -7.65 -5.62
N ALA A 96 -0.70 -6.45 -5.13
CA ALA A 96 -0.67 -6.13 -3.73
C ALA A 96 -1.91 -5.31 -3.37
N VAL A 97 -2.53 -5.59 -2.21
CA VAL A 97 -3.69 -4.82 -1.73
C VAL A 97 -3.65 -4.66 -0.23
N THR A 98 -3.95 -3.46 0.24
CA THR A 98 -4.12 -3.21 1.67
C THR A 98 -5.37 -3.92 2.18
N TYR A 99 -5.18 -4.80 3.20
CA TYR A 99 -6.29 -5.53 3.82
C TYR A 99 -6.69 -5.01 5.20
N GLY A 100 -5.89 -4.13 5.79
CA GLY A 100 -6.10 -3.54 7.11
C GLY A 100 -4.84 -2.96 7.73
N PRO A 101 -4.97 -2.16 8.81
CA PRO A 101 -6.22 -1.60 9.32
C PRO A 101 -6.82 -0.52 8.41
N GLY A 102 -8.10 -0.17 8.64
CA GLY A 102 -8.83 0.85 7.90
C GLY A 102 -10.34 0.69 8.01
N LEU A 103 -11.08 1.50 7.27
CA LEU A 103 -12.53 1.44 7.20
C LEU A 103 -12.97 0.16 6.48
N VAL A 104 -13.74 -0.69 7.16
CA VAL A 104 -14.11 -2.04 6.66
C VAL A 104 -14.75 -1.98 5.27
N GLY A 105 -15.71 -1.08 5.05
CA GLY A 105 -16.38 -0.95 3.76
C GLY A 105 -15.44 -0.51 2.64
N ALA A 106 -14.51 0.41 2.94
CA ALA A 106 -13.51 0.91 2.02
C ALA A 106 -12.48 -0.19 1.67
N LEU A 107 -11.93 -0.88 2.67
CA LEU A 107 -11.02 -2.03 2.49
C LEU A 107 -11.65 -3.13 1.62
N LEU A 108 -12.94 -3.45 1.84
CA LEU A 108 -13.65 -4.48 1.09
C LEU A 108 -13.69 -4.17 -0.42
N VAL A 109 -13.74 -2.91 -0.82
CA VAL A 109 -13.72 -2.52 -2.24
C VAL A 109 -12.39 -2.90 -2.87
N GLY A 110 -11.27 -2.45 -2.32
CA GLY A 110 -9.93 -2.75 -2.84
C GLY A 110 -9.64 -4.24 -2.85
N VAL A 111 -9.92 -4.92 -1.72
CA VAL A 111 -9.70 -6.37 -1.59
C VAL A 111 -10.54 -7.17 -2.58
N SER A 112 -11.81 -6.80 -2.80
CA SER A 112 -12.68 -7.51 -3.75
C SER A 112 -12.20 -7.36 -5.19
N VAL A 113 -11.81 -6.14 -5.59
CA VAL A 113 -11.29 -5.88 -6.94
C VAL A 113 -9.96 -6.61 -7.13
N ALA A 114 -9.03 -6.52 -6.17
CA ALA A 114 -7.74 -7.21 -6.25
C ALA A 114 -7.90 -8.73 -6.37
N LYS A 115 -8.82 -9.33 -5.59
CA LYS A 115 -9.18 -10.75 -5.68
C LYS A 115 -9.77 -11.12 -7.03
N ALA A 116 -10.67 -10.30 -7.57
CA ALA A 116 -11.28 -10.53 -8.88
C ALA A 116 -10.23 -10.49 -10.00
N ILE A 117 -9.33 -9.51 -9.98
CA ILE A 117 -8.24 -9.41 -10.95
C ILE A 117 -7.31 -10.62 -10.82
N SER A 118 -6.86 -10.95 -9.61
CA SER A 118 -6.00 -12.10 -9.34
C SER A 118 -6.63 -13.41 -9.84
N PHE A 119 -7.90 -13.63 -9.52
CA PHE A 119 -8.63 -14.83 -9.94
C PHE A 119 -8.74 -14.93 -11.47
N ALA A 120 -9.10 -13.83 -12.12
CA ALA A 120 -9.30 -13.82 -13.58
C ALA A 120 -8.00 -13.91 -14.37
N SER A 121 -6.90 -13.35 -13.87
CA SER A 121 -5.61 -13.31 -14.56
C SER A 121 -4.65 -14.43 -14.16
N GLY A 122 -4.90 -15.09 -13.02
CA GLY A 122 -3.96 -16.06 -12.43
C GLY A 122 -2.74 -15.41 -11.74
N ILE A 123 -2.71 -14.07 -11.62
CA ILE A 123 -1.61 -13.35 -10.99
C ILE A 123 -1.70 -13.50 -9.46
N PRO A 124 -0.59 -13.82 -8.76
CA PRO A 124 -0.59 -13.97 -7.31
C PRO A 124 -1.08 -12.71 -6.58
N LEU A 125 -1.86 -12.89 -5.51
CA LEU A 125 -2.35 -11.83 -4.63
C LEU A 125 -1.58 -11.78 -3.32
N VAL A 126 -1.16 -10.57 -2.92
CA VAL A 126 -0.44 -10.31 -1.66
C VAL A 126 -1.22 -9.31 -0.83
N GLY A 127 -1.56 -9.69 0.40
CA GLY A 127 -2.15 -8.78 1.38
C GLY A 127 -1.09 -7.94 2.07
N ILE A 128 -1.32 -6.63 2.14
CA ILE A 128 -0.40 -5.66 2.76
C ILE A 128 -1.08 -5.05 3.99
N HIS A 129 -0.36 -5.00 5.10
CA HIS A 129 -0.78 -4.27 6.28
C HIS A 129 -0.50 -2.77 6.08
N HIS A 130 -1.51 -1.91 6.29
CA HIS A 130 -1.43 -0.47 6.02
C HIS A 130 -0.21 0.21 6.66
N ILE A 131 0.06 -0.08 7.94
CA ILE A 131 1.21 0.49 8.66
C ILE A 131 2.54 0.00 8.10
N GLU A 132 2.63 -1.26 7.69
CA GLU A 132 3.82 -1.79 7.01
C GLU A 132 4.05 -1.09 5.67
N GLY A 133 2.97 -0.73 4.96
CA GLY A 133 3.02 0.09 3.75
C GLY A 133 3.66 1.45 4.01
N HIS A 134 3.27 2.14 5.10
CA HIS A 134 3.88 3.41 5.50
C HIS A 134 5.38 3.27 5.82
N ILE A 135 5.77 2.22 6.52
CA ILE A 135 7.19 1.95 6.81
C ILE A 135 7.95 1.69 5.51
N SER A 136 7.40 0.84 4.65
CA SER A 136 8.02 0.44 3.39
C SER A 136 8.14 1.58 2.38
N ALA A 137 7.33 2.63 2.49
CA ALA A 137 7.43 3.83 1.65
C ALA A 137 8.81 4.52 1.75
N ASN A 138 9.50 4.36 2.88
CA ASN A 138 10.86 4.88 3.03
C ASN A 138 11.88 4.26 2.05
N TYR A 139 11.66 3.01 1.61
CA TYR A 139 12.52 2.37 0.62
C TYR A 139 12.44 3.01 -0.77
N ILE A 140 11.38 3.76 -1.05
CA ILE A 140 11.19 4.48 -2.31
C ILE A 140 12.11 5.70 -2.37
N GLU A 141 12.14 6.47 -1.28
CA GLU A 141 12.97 7.68 -1.18
C GLU A 141 14.42 7.34 -0.85
N HIS A 142 14.64 6.39 0.07
CA HIS A 142 15.94 5.98 0.56
C HIS A 142 16.31 4.61 -0.02
N LYS A 143 16.81 4.60 -1.24
CA LYS A 143 17.11 3.35 -1.98
C LYS A 143 18.23 2.53 -1.34
N GLU A 144 19.09 3.16 -0.55
CA GLU A 144 20.17 2.55 0.23
C GLU A 144 19.70 1.97 1.58
N LEU A 145 18.48 2.30 2.01
CA LEU A 145 17.96 1.83 3.30
C LEU A 145 17.77 0.32 3.28
N GLU A 146 18.36 -0.35 4.25
CA GLU A 146 18.26 -1.80 4.47
C GLU A 146 17.97 -2.10 5.94
N PRO A 147 17.22 -3.17 6.24
CA PRO A 147 17.09 -3.64 7.60
C PRO A 147 18.44 -4.10 8.19
N PRO A 148 18.62 -4.08 9.54
CA PRO A 148 17.63 -3.62 10.51
C PRO A 148 17.65 -2.11 10.74
N PHE A 149 16.47 -1.53 11.03
CA PHE A 149 16.35 -0.12 11.43
C PHE A 149 15.12 0.11 12.33
N LEU A 150 15.11 1.26 13.00
CA LEU A 150 14.01 1.70 13.84
C LEU A 150 13.15 2.70 13.06
N SER A 151 11.84 2.44 12.98
CA SER A 151 10.86 3.32 12.35
C SER A 151 9.92 3.92 13.39
N LEU A 152 9.73 5.23 13.32
CA LEU A 152 8.69 5.94 14.05
C LEU A 152 7.53 6.24 13.10
N VAL A 153 6.40 5.58 13.32
CA VAL A 153 5.16 5.84 12.59
C VAL A 153 4.31 6.80 13.39
N VAL A 154 4.02 7.97 12.83
CA VAL A 154 3.21 9.03 13.45
C VAL A 154 2.12 9.45 12.49
N SER A 155 0.86 9.32 12.91
CA SER A 155 -0.32 9.74 12.16
C SER A 155 -1.42 10.23 13.11
N GLY A 156 -2.55 10.68 12.56
CA GLY A 156 -3.74 11.07 13.36
C GLY A 156 -4.21 9.96 14.30
N GLY A 157 -4.18 8.71 13.86
CA GLY A 157 -4.69 7.58 14.65
C GLY A 157 -3.61 6.64 15.22
N HIS A 158 -2.34 6.84 14.90
CA HIS A 158 -1.28 5.88 15.28
C HIS A 158 0.03 6.58 15.67
N SER A 159 0.62 6.13 16.77
CA SER A 159 1.99 6.48 17.16
C SER A 159 2.69 5.21 17.62
N HIS A 160 3.49 4.64 16.73
CA HIS A 160 4.17 3.37 16.96
C HIS A 160 5.68 3.51 16.75
N LEU A 161 6.45 2.90 17.63
CA LEU A 161 7.87 2.68 17.43
C LEU A 161 8.05 1.22 17.00
N VAL A 162 8.58 1.01 15.80
CA VAL A 162 8.66 -0.30 15.16
C VAL A 162 10.10 -0.63 14.82
N MET A 163 10.58 -1.76 15.29
CA MET A 163 11.84 -2.35 14.83
C MET A 163 11.57 -3.15 13.55
N VAL A 164 12.20 -2.74 12.47
CA VAL A 164 12.25 -3.49 11.22
C VAL A 164 13.48 -4.39 11.28
N LYS A 165 13.29 -5.68 11.50
CA LYS A 165 14.38 -6.65 11.67
C LYS A 165 14.92 -7.15 10.34
N ASP A 166 14.01 -7.39 9.40
CA ASP A 166 14.29 -7.80 8.02
C ASP A 166 13.11 -7.37 7.14
N TYR A 167 13.21 -7.52 5.83
CA TYR A 167 12.12 -7.26 4.91
C TYR A 167 10.87 -8.08 5.25
N GLY A 168 9.77 -7.39 5.56
CA GLY A 168 8.52 -8.03 5.99
C GLY A 168 8.54 -8.59 7.42
N GLU A 169 9.57 -8.29 8.22
CA GLU A 169 9.67 -8.71 9.62
C GLU A 169 9.69 -7.49 10.56
N TYR A 170 8.56 -7.27 11.24
CA TYR A 170 8.31 -6.08 12.06
C TYR A 170 8.01 -6.47 13.52
N GLU A 171 8.56 -5.69 14.46
CA GLU A 171 8.27 -5.80 15.89
C GLU A 171 7.88 -4.43 16.45
N ILE A 172 6.67 -4.32 16.97
CA ILE A 172 6.25 -3.11 17.67
C ILE A 172 6.87 -3.10 19.05
N ILE A 173 7.84 -2.20 19.28
CA ILE A 173 8.54 -2.05 20.57
C ILE A 173 7.94 -0.96 21.45
N GLY A 174 7.10 -0.09 20.88
CA GLY A 174 6.38 0.96 21.62
C GLY A 174 5.16 1.46 20.86
N ARG A 175 4.16 1.89 21.60
CA ARG A 175 2.97 2.57 21.07
C ARG A 175 2.46 3.61 22.06
N ALA A 176 1.81 4.67 21.58
CA ALA A 176 1.10 5.60 22.45
C ALA A 176 0.05 4.85 23.28
N ARG A 177 -0.12 5.28 24.54
CA ARG A 177 -1.12 4.69 25.45
C ARG A 177 -2.46 5.43 25.38
N ASP A 178 -2.39 6.73 25.11
CA ASP A 178 -3.54 7.63 25.04
C ASP A 178 -3.68 8.14 23.60
N ASP A 179 -3.55 9.45 23.38
CA ASP A 179 -3.76 10.07 22.09
C ASP A 179 -2.58 9.81 21.13
N ALA A 180 -2.89 9.64 19.84
CA ALA A 180 -1.86 9.63 18.82
C ALA A 180 -1.23 11.03 18.69
N ALA A 181 0.03 11.09 18.27
CA ALA A 181 0.74 12.37 18.19
C ALA A 181 0.06 13.36 17.24
N GLY A 182 -0.57 12.89 16.15
CA GLY A 182 -1.35 13.74 15.25
C GLY A 182 -2.57 14.35 15.94
N GLU A 183 -3.31 13.56 16.72
CA GLU A 183 -4.47 14.03 17.49
C GLU A 183 -4.07 15.03 18.61
N ALA A 184 -2.87 14.88 19.18
CA ALA A 184 -2.36 15.80 20.18
C ALA A 184 -1.90 17.16 19.62
N PHE A 185 -1.73 17.27 18.29
CA PHE A 185 -1.36 18.53 17.63
C PHE A 185 -2.55 19.28 17.03
N ASP A 186 -3.70 18.65 16.85
CA ASP A 186 -4.96 19.23 16.38
C ASP A 186 -5.75 19.90 17.55
#